data_ba6b393c8f5fd09bc438944b14fc8aa3
#
_entry.id   ba6b393c8f5fd09bc438944b14fc8aa3
#
_cell.length_a   1.000
_cell.length_b   1.000
_cell.length_c   1.000
_cell.angle_alpha   90.00
_cell.angle_beta   90.00
_cell.angle_gamma   90.00
#
_symmetry.space_group_name_H-M   'P 1'
#
loop_
_entity.id
_entity.type
_entity.pdbx_description
1 polymer ?
#
loop_
_entity_poly.entity_id
_entity_poly.type
_entity_poly.pdbx_seq_one_letter_code
_entity_poly.pdbx_strand_id
1 'polypeptide(L)'
;MATIDRQATTLALAHALSAAERGLAVIPLSRTKLPALRSPHRDDPDPDPTSPPCHGECGRFGHGVYDASTDPRRIRALFAAAPWATGYGIACGLDPHRLIGIDLDTKSGTDSSAALRELALRHLFTIPETVVVLTPSGGRHLWLTGPPDVVVPNSASRLAPGIDIRGAGGYLVGPGSRTEHGVYGTAPGTAQLAPAPCPRELLRLLTPPPRTHHRAPPATGQHGQGLVQFVLAAHEGQRNTRLFWAACRAYENGIGAELTTALVEAAVRTGLTEREARSTIASASRMTFPRPGPPENGTTPRTARP
;
A
#
# COMPACT_ATOMS: atom_id res chain seq x y z
N MET A 1 -13.00 -16.64 -19.66
CA MET A 1 -11.60 -16.50 -20.13
C MET A 1 -11.36 -15.03 -20.43
N ALA A 2 -10.38 -14.39 -19.82
CA ALA A 2 -10.03 -13.00 -20.15
C ALA A 2 -9.40 -12.99 -21.56
N THR A 3 -10.00 -12.24 -22.48
CA THR A 3 -9.43 -12.03 -23.82
C THR A 3 -8.09 -11.34 -23.65
N ILE A 4 -7.01 -11.97 -24.17
CA ILE A 4 -5.66 -11.39 -24.12
C ILE A 4 -5.63 -10.24 -25.12
N ASP A 5 -5.59 -9.02 -24.62
CA ASP A 5 -5.35 -7.82 -25.43
C ASP A 5 -3.84 -7.60 -25.57
N ARG A 6 -3.25 -8.28 -26.58
CA ARG A 6 -1.80 -8.23 -26.84
C ARG A 6 -1.29 -6.80 -27.07
N GLN A 7 -2.08 -5.94 -27.69
CA GLN A 7 -1.71 -4.54 -27.93
C GLN A 7 -1.63 -3.78 -26.61
N ALA A 8 -2.63 -3.93 -25.72
CA ALA A 8 -2.61 -3.30 -24.42
C ALA A 8 -1.44 -3.78 -23.56
N THR A 9 -1.12 -5.08 -23.59
CA THR A 9 0.03 -5.65 -22.85
C THR A 9 1.36 -5.10 -23.39
N THR A 10 1.51 -5.01 -24.72
CA THR A 10 2.73 -4.44 -25.33
C THR A 10 2.93 -2.98 -24.96
N LEU A 11 1.86 -2.17 -24.98
CA LEU A 11 1.91 -0.77 -24.56
C LEU A 11 2.22 -0.63 -23.06
N ALA A 12 1.58 -1.45 -22.23
CA ALA A 12 1.85 -1.44 -20.78
C ALA A 12 3.31 -1.80 -20.46
N LEU A 13 3.89 -2.78 -21.15
CA LEU A 13 5.30 -3.13 -21.04
C LEU A 13 6.21 -1.98 -21.48
N ALA A 14 5.89 -1.31 -22.60
CA ALA A 14 6.69 -0.18 -23.09
C ALA A 14 6.70 0.98 -22.07
N HIS A 15 5.54 1.34 -21.51
CA HIS A 15 5.44 2.34 -20.46
C HIS A 15 6.16 1.93 -19.17
N ALA A 16 6.07 0.66 -18.78
CA ALA A 16 6.76 0.11 -17.61
C ALA A 16 8.29 0.21 -17.77
N LEU A 17 8.82 -0.13 -18.95
CA LEU A 17 10.24 -0.01 -19.24
C LEU A 17 10.69 1.45 -19.21
N SER A 18 9.92 2.36 -19.81
CA SER A 18 10.24 3.81 -19.75
C SER A 18 10.20 4.36 -18.33
N ALA A 19 9.30 3.88 -17.47
CA ALA A 19 9.30 4.24 -16.04
C ALA A 19 10.55 3.69 -15.32
N ALA A 20 10.96 2.46 -15.64
CA ALA A 20 12.14 1.84 -15.06
C ALA A 20 13.45 2.56 -15.46
N GLU A 21 13.55 3.07 -16.69
CA GLU A 21 14.66 3.93 -17.15
C GLU A 21 14.80 5.21 -16.32
N ARG A 22 13.70 5.67 -15.71
CA ARG A 22 13.66 6.79 -14.77
C ARG A 22 13.90 6.37 -13.32
N GLY A 23 14.30 5.13 -13.06
CA GLY A 23 14.58 4.58 -11.73
C GLY A 23 13.33 4.20 -10.92
N LEU A 24 12.17 4.09 -11.55
CA LEU A 24 10.92 3.70 -10.90
C LEU A 24 10.73 2.19 -11.00
N ALA A 25 10.71 1.49 -9.87
CA ALA A 25 10.50 0.05 -9.84
C ALA A 25 9.05 -0.31 -10.15
N VAL A 26 8.82 -1.25 -11.09
CA VAL A 26 7.50 -1.53 -11.64
C VAL A 26 7.09 -2.98 -11.55
N ILE A 27 5.76 -3.21 -11.51
CA ILE A 27 5.10 -4.53 -11.58
C ILE A 27 3.99 -4.52 -12.64
N PRO A 28 3.64 -5.67 -13.26
CA PRO A 28 2.48 -5.76 -14.14
C PRO A 28 1.16 -5.70 -13.35
N LEU A 29 0.18 -4.96 -13.87
CA LEU A 29 -1.16 -4.87 -13.31
C LEU A 29 -2.21 -5.41 -14.28
N SER A 30 -3.24 -6.02 -13.70
CA SER A 30 -4.46 -6.42 -14.39
C SER A 30 -5.37 -5.22 -14.69
N ARG A 31 -6.43 -5.43 -15.46
CA ARG A 31 -7.46 -4.41 -15.73
C ARG A 31 -8.16 -3.90 -14.46
N THR A 32 -8.20 -4.71 -13.39
CA THR A 32 -8.76 -4.33 -12.09
C THR A 32 -7.76 -3.60 -11.19
N LYS A 33 -6.62 -3.21 -11.71
CA LYS A 33 -5.53 -2.51 -11.00
C LYS A 33 -4.81 -3.35 -9.94
N LEU A 34 -5.14 -4.61 -9.80
CA LEU A 34 -4.44 -5.53 -8.91
C LEU A 34 -3.17 -6.07 -9.58
N PRO A 35 -2.14 -6.47 -8.82
CA PRO A 35 -0.99 -7.18 -9.36
C PRO A 35 -1.45 -8.34 -10.25
N ALA A 36 -0.90 -8.43 -11.47
CA ALA A 36 -1.39 -9.37 -12.47
C ALA A 36 -1.04 -10.82 -12.15
N LEU A 37 0.02 -11.04 -11.39
CA LEU A 37 0.46 -12.36 -10.95
C LEU A 37 -0.13 -12.70 -9.58
N ARG A 38 -0.65 -13.92 -9.46
CA ARG A 38 -1.18 -14.45 -8.20
C ARG A 38 -0.04 -14.91 -7.30
N SER A 39 -0.27 -14.89 -5.98
CA SER A 39 0.70 -15.42 -5.03
C SER A 39 1.04 -16.88 -5.35
N PRO A 40 2.35 -17.23 -5.44
CA PRO A 40 2.80 -18.60 -5.65
C PRO A 40 2.55 -19.50 -4.42
N HIS A 41 2.17 -18.90 -3.30
CA HIS A 41 1.86 -19.56 -2.02
C HIS A 41 0.36 -19.67 -1.76
N ARG A 42 -0.48 -19.40 -2.77
CA ARG A 42 -1.94 -19.40 -2.60
C ARG A 42 -2.51 -20.76 -2.23
N ASP A 43 -1.93 -21.78 -2.84
CA ASP A 43 -2.41 -23.16 -2.76
C ASP A 43 -1.46 -24.03 -1.89
N ASP A 44 -0.55 -23.39 -1.14
CA ASP A 44 0.30 -24.13 -0.20
C ASP A 44 -0.57 -24.74 0.88
N PRO A 45 -0.50 -26.07 1.09
CA PRO A 45 -1.23 -26.72 2.15
C PRO A 45 -0.70 -26.23 3.50
N ASP A 46 -1.60 -25.73 4.32
CA ASP A 46 -1.32 -25.36 5.71
C ASP A 46 -0.19 -24.32 5.89
N PRO A 47 -0.36 -23.07 5.40
CA PRO A 47 0.66 -22.04 5.64
C PRO A 47 0.75 -21.81 7.14
N ASP A 48 1.91 -22.10 7.74
CA ASP A 48 2.19 -21.79 9.14
C ASP A 48 1.82 -20.30 9.41
N PRO A 49 0.76 -20.04 10.21
CA PRO A 49 0.31 -18.68 10.47
C PRO A 49 1.36 -17.84 11.22
N THR A 50 2.41 -18.49 11.75
CA THR A 50 3.52 -17.83 12.46
C THR A 50 4.67 -17.48 11.52
N SER A 51 4.74 -18.05 10.31
CA SER A 51 5.77 -17.74 9.32
C SER A 51 5.56 -16.34 8.72
N PRO A 52 6.62 -15.55 8.57
CA PRO A 52 6.52 -14.27 7.89
C PRO A 52 6.08 -14.48 6.43
N PRO A 53 5.28 -13.57 5.86
CA PRO A 53 4.92 -13.65 4.45
C PRO A 53 6.19 -13.60 3.59
N CYS A 54 6.25 -14.45 2.57
CA CYS A 54 7.34 -14.44 1.60
C CYS A 54 7.28 -13.14 0.77
N HIS A 55 8.39 -12.43 0.68
CA HIS A 55 8.52 -11.21 -0.12
C HIS A 55 9.32 -11.44 -1.41
N GLY A 56 9.40 -12.69 -1.89
CA GLY A 56 10.13 -13.06 -3.11
C GLY A 56 11.36 -13.91 -2.86
N GLU A 57 11.67 -14.25 -1.60
CA GLU A 57 12.82 -15.07 -1.22
C GLU A 57 12.75 -16.48 -1.83
N CYS A 58 11.56 -16.95 -2.16
CA CYS A 58 11.35 -18.22 -2.86
C CYS A 58 11.76 -18.21 -4.34
N GLY A 59 12.14 -17.06 -4.90
CA GLY A 59 12.57 -16.88 -6.29
C GLY A 59 11.45 -16.97 -7.35
N ARG A 60 10.19 -17.26 -6.96
CA ARG A 60 9.03 -17.26 -7.86
C ARG A 60 8.43 -15.86 -7.99
N PHE A 61 7.65 -15.62 -9.05
CA PHE A 61 6.86 -14.40 -9.21
C PHE A 61 5.49 -14.52 -8.54
N GLY A 62 4.90 -13.38 -8.17
CA GLY A 62 3.55 -13.30 -7.60
C GLY A 62 3.50 -12.77 -6.18
N HIS A 63 4.54 -12.04 -5.75
CA HIS A 63 4.59 -11.40 -4.43
C HIS A 63 4.10 -9.93 -4.46
N GLY A 64 3.30 -9.57 -5.47
CA GLY A 64 2.75 -8.23 -5.60
C GLY A 64 3.84 -7.17 -5.76
N VAL A 65 3.83 -6.15 -4.90
CA VAL A 65 4.78 -5.03 -4.94
C VAL A 65 6.23 -5.45 -4.68
N TYR A 66 6.45 -6.58 -4.03
CA TYR A 66 7.79 -7.09 -3.74
C TYR A 66 8.50 -7.67 -4.98
N ASP A 67 7.76 -7.93 -6.06
CA ASP A 67 8.35 -8.29 -7.36
C ASP A 67 8.86 -7.08 -8.15
N ALA A 68 8.61 -5.85 -7.67
CA ALA A 68 8.93 -4.63 -8.39
C ALA A 68 10.42 -4.53 -8.71
N SER A 69 10.71 -4.09 -9.93
CA SER A 69 12.08 -4.02 -10.44
C SER A 69 12.27 -2.85 -11.39
N THR A 70 13.51 -2.36 -11.47
CA THR A 70 14.00 -1.46 -12.50
C THR A 70 14.82 -2.21 -13.58
N ASP A 71 15.12 -3.50 -13.37
CA ASP A 71 15.84 -4.32 -14.35
C ASP A 71 14.94 -4.67 -15.54
N PRO A 72 15.29 -4.23 -16.77
CA PRO A 72 14.48 -4.50 -17.95
C PRO A 72 14.28 -6.00 -18.25
N ARG A 73 15.25 -6.86 -17.88
CA ARG A 73 15.13 -8.31 -18.09
C ARG A 73 14.07 -8.88 -17.16
N ARG A 74 14.10 -8.51 -15.88
CA ARG A 74 13.11 -8.93 -14.89
C ARG A 74 11.72 -8.41 -15.24
N ILE A 75 11.60 -7.16 -15.68
CA ILE A 75 10.31 -6.57 -16.10
C ILE A 75 9.72 -7.35 -17.27
N ARG A 76 10.52 -7.65 -18.31
CA ARG A 76 10.05 -8.49 -19.44
C ARG A 76 9.61 -9.88 -18.99
N ALA A 77 10.33 -10.50 -18.06
CA ALA A 77 9.96 -11.82 -17.52
C ALA A 77 8.62 -11.75 -16.74
N LEU A 78 8.40 -10.71 -15.93
CA LEU A 78 7.13 -10.48 -15.21
C LEU A 78 5.96 -10.31 -16.19
N PHE A 79 6.13 -9.51 -17.24
CA PHE A 79 5.08 -9.31 -18.26
C PHE A 79 4.85 -10.55 -19.13
N ALA A 80 5.90 -11.34 -19.41
CA ALA A 80 5.76 -12.62 -20.09
C ALA A 80 4.95 -13.63 -19.25
N ALA A 81 5.12 -13.63 -17.94
CA ALA A 81 4.34 -14.44 -17.01
C ALA A 81 2.89 -13.93 -16.83
N ALA A 82 2.62 -12.65 -17.18
CA ALA A 82 1.31 -12.03 -17.08
C ALA A 82 0.83 -11.44 -18.43
N PRO A 83 0.57 -12.28 -19.47
CA PRO A 83 0.20 -11.81 -20.83
C PRO A 83 -1.16 -11.10 -20.89
N TRP A 84 -1.90 -11.06 -19.80
CA TRP A 84 -3.17 -10.34 -19.62
C TRP A 84 -2.99 -9.01 -18.90
N ALA A 85 -1.76 -8.61 -18.55
CA ALA A 85 -1.50 -7.31 -17.92
C ALA A 85 -1.80 -6.18 -18.92
N THR A 86 -2.61 -5.22 -18.52
CA THR A 86 -2.97 -4.05 -19.35
C THR A 86 -2.47 -2.74 -18.74
N GLY A 87 -1.74 -2.84 -17.64
CA GLY A 87 -1.16 -1.71 -16.93
C GLY A 87 0.07 -2.12 -16.14
N TYR A 88 0.65 -1.15 -15.48
CA TYR A 88 1.76 -1.35 -14.57
C TYR A 88 1.59 -0.51 -13.30
N GLY A 89 2.09 -1.03 -12.19
CA GLY A 89 2.20 -0.34 -10.92
C GLY A 89 3.62 0.13 -10.69
N ILE A 90 3.77 1.29 -10.09
CA ILE A 90 5.05 1.85 -9.66
C ILE A 90 5.13 1.68 -8.14
N ALA A 91 6.09 0.89 -7.67
CA ALA A 91 6.27 0.63 -6.25
C ALA A 91 6.70 1.90 -5.51
N CYS A 92 6.07 2.13 -4.35
CA CYS A 92 6.38 3.25 -3.48
C CYS A 92 7.35 2.86 -2.37
N GLY A 93 8.09 3.83 -1.84
CA GLY A 93 9.02 3.64 -0.72
C GLY A 93 10.34 2.95 -1.05
N LEU A 94 10.60 2.62 -2.33
CA LEU A 94 11.85 1.98 -2.76
C LEU A 94 12.88 3.01 -3.23
N ASP A 95 14.17 2.69 -3.00
CA ASP A 95 15.28 3.47 -3.54
C ASP A 95 15.28 3.45 -5.08
N PRO A 96 15.81 4.50 -5.75
CA PRO A 96 16.42 5.70 -5.18
C PRO A 96 15.42 6.81 -4.82
N HIS A 97 14.19 6.77 -5.35
CA HIS A 97 13.23 7.88 -5.23
C HIS A 97 12.43 7.86 -3.93
N ARG A 98 12.28 6.71 -3.28
CA ARG A 98 11.39 6.52 -2.12
C ARG A 98 10.03 7.18 -2.37
N LEU A 99 9.45 6.82 -3.51
CA LEU A 99 8.23 7.45 -4.03
C LEU A 99 7.11 7.42 -2.99
N ILE A 100 6.49 8.58 -2.80
CA ILE A 100 5.30 8.77 -1.99
C ILE A 100 4.20 9.22 -2.95
N GLY A 101 3.13 8.44 -3.05
CA GLY A 101 1.94 8.79 -3.81
C GLY A 101 0.87 9.42 -2.93
N ILE A 102 0.40 10.61 -3.31
CA ILE A 102 -0.83 11.15 -2.75
C ILE A 102 -1.92 10.87 -3.78
N ASP A 103 -2.84 9.98 -3.44
CA ASP A 103 -3.96 9.57 -4.27
C ASP A 103 -5.20 10.36 -3.83
N LEU A 104 -5.68 11.25 -4.71
CA LEU A 104 -6.82 12.13 -4.49
C LEU A 104 -8.03 11.56 -5.22
N ASP A 105 -8.90 10.89 -4.48
CA ASP A 105 -10.15 10.33 -5.00
C ASP A 105 -11.24 11.40 -5.07
N THR A 106 -12.03 11.36 -6.16
CA THR A 106 -13.21 12.23 -6.36
C THR A 106 -14.53 11.49 -6.19
N LYS A 107 -14.47 10.23 -5.74
CA LYS A 107 -15.67 9.40 -5.55
C LYS A 107 -16.53 9.92 -4.39
N SER A 108 -17.84 9.69 -4.50
CA SER A 108 -18.82 9.99 -3.43
C SER A 108 -18.97 11.48 -3.09
N GLY A 109 -18.73 12.39 -4.04
CA GLY A 109 -18.95 13.83 -3.81
C GLY A 109 -17.88 14.49 -2.92
N THR A 110 -16.80 13.79 -2.58
CA THR A 110 -15.70 14.35 -1.77
C THR A 110 -14.73 15.11 -2.68
N ASP A 111 -14.52 16.40 -2.41
CA ASP A 111 -13.46 17.18 -3.05
C ASP A 111 -12.15 17.01 -2.27
N SER A 112 -11.46 15.90 -2.55
CA SER A 112 -10.14 15.60 -1.94
C SER A 112 -9.08 16.64 -2.28
N SER A 113 -9.21 17.33 -3.42
CA SER A 113 -8.30 18.43 -3.80
C SER A 113 -8.53 19.67 -2.91
N ALA A 114 -9.79 19.99 -2.58
CA ALA A 114 -10.09 21.04 -1.60
C ALA A 114 -9.58 20.65 -0.20
N ALA A 115 -9.79 19.39 0.21
CA ALA A 115 -9.30 18.88 1.49
C ALA A 115 -7.76 18.96 1.59
N LEU A 116 -7.03 18.65 0.51
CA LEU A 116 -5.58 18.80 0.47
C LEU A 116 -5.16 20.27 0.58
N ARG A 117 -5.87 21.20 -0.10
CA ARG A 117 -5.59 22.64 0.02
C ARG A 117 -5.83 23.14 1.43
N GLU A 118 -6.91 22.71 2.10
CA GLU A 118 -7.19 23.05 3.48
C GLU A 118 -6.10 22.55 4.44
N LEU A 119 -5.65 21.30 4.25
CA LEU A 119 -4.52 20.75 5.01
C LEU A 119 -3.24 21.58 4.80
N ALA A 120 -2.97 21.97 3.55
CA ALA A 120 -1.80 22.76 3.19
C ALA A 120 -1.82 24.13 3.88
N LEU A 121 -2.97 24.80 3.92
CA LEU A 121 -3.15 26.07 4.64
C LEU A 121 -3.01 25.90 6.17
N ARG A 122 -3.65 24.87 6.72
CA ARG A 122 -3.64 24.59 8.17
C ARG A 122 -2.25 24.24 8.69
N HIS A 123 -1.46 23.53 7.89
CA HIS A 123 -0.13 23.03 8.26
C HIS A 123 1.01 23.77 7.59
N LEU A 124 0.72 24.86 6.87
CA LEU A 124 1.69 25.77 6.26
C LEU A 124 2.67 25.07 5.32
N PHE A 125 2.17 24.21 4.42
CA PHE A 125 2.97 23.64 3.35
C PHE A 125 2.37 23.96 1.96
N THR A 126 3.22 23.87 0.95
CA THR A 126 2.80 23.98 -0.46
C THR A 126 3.19 22.71 -1.19
N ILE A 127 2.29 22.16 -2.00
CA ILE A 127 2.65 21.06 -2.90
C ILE A 127 3.54 21.62 -4.01
N PRO A 128 4.78 21.12 -4.14
CA PRO A 128 5.69 21.58 -5.19
C PRO A 128 5.20 21.14 -6.57
N GLU A 129 5.71 21.79 -7.60
CA GLU A 129 5.49 21.32 -8.97
C GLU A 129 6.09 19.92 -9.13
N THR A 130 5.28 18.96 -9.54
CA THR A 130 5.63 17.55 -9.58
C THR A 130 4.85 16.80 -10.65
N VAL A 131 5.16 15.52 -10.82
CA VAL A 131 4.39 14.61 -11.69
C VAL A 131 2.98 14.47 -11.15
N VAL A 132 1.99 14.69 -12.01
CA VAL A 132 0.57 14.48 -11.72
C VAL A 132 -0.01 13.48 -12.71
N VAL A 133 -0.57 12.38 -12.20
CA VAL A 133 -1.26 11.39 -13.01
C VAL A 133 -2.77 11.52 -12.79
N LEU A 134 -3.50 11.63 -13.89
CA LEU A 134 -4.96 11.70 -13.91
C LEU A 134 -5.53 10.29 -13.92
N THR A 135 -6.45 10.01 -13.01
CA THR A 135 -7.17 8.73 -13.00
C THR A 135 -8.40 8.78 -13.89
N PRO A 136 -8.86 7.65 -14.45
CA PRO A 136 -10.07 7.62 -15.29
C PRO A 136 -11.34 8.10 -14.57
N SER A 137 -11.35 8.05 -13.25
CA SER A 137 -12.47 8.51 -12.41
C SER A 137 -12.43 10.00 -12.08
N GLY A 138 -11.48 10.76 -12.65
CA GLY A 138 -11.33 12.19 -12.41
C GLY A 138 -10.45 12.54 -11.20
N GLY A 139 -9.95 11.55 -10.46
CA GLY A 139 -8.98 11.73 -9.38
C GLY A 139 -7.57 12.03 -9.90
N ARG A 140 -6.61 12.17 -8.97
CA ARG A 140 -5.22 12.52 -9.28
C ARG A 140 -4.25 11.81 -8.36
N HIS A 141 -3.11 11.37 -8.90
CA HIS A 141 -1.94 10.98 -8.09
C HIS A 141 -0.90 12.09 -8.17
N LEU A 142 -0.45 12.58 -7.04
CA LEU A 142 0.70 13.47 -6.94
C LEU A 142 1.92 12.65 -6.50
N TRP A 143 3.04 12.79 -7.20
CA TRP A 143 4.24 12.00 -6.93
C TRP A 143 5.27 12.84 -6.18
N LEU A 144 5.63 12.40 -5.00
CA LEU A 144 6.65 13.05 -4.17
C LEU A 144 7.77 12.05 -3.84
N THR A 145 8.94 12.54 -3.46
CA THR A 145 10.04 11.71 -2.96
C THR A 145 10.21 11.88 -1.47
N GLY A 146 10.51 10.78 -0.77
CA GLY A 146 10.83 10.77 0.65
C GLY A 146 12.34 10.86 0.91
N PRO A 147 12.76 11.35 2.09
CA PRO A 147 14.15 11.26 2.51
C PRO A 147 14.57 9.81 2.81
N PRO A 148 15.88 9.48 2.76
CA PRO A 148 16.37 8.11 2.87
C PRO A 148 16.14 7.45 4.24
N ASP A 149 16.02 8.24 5.28
CA ASP A 149 15.87 7.82 6.67
C ASP A 149 14.41 7.74 7.15
N VAL A 150 13.45 8.04 6.27
CA VAL A 150 12.02 8.07 6.63
C VAL A 150 11.23 7.07 5.83
N VAL A 151 10.52 6.18 6.51
CA VAL A 151 9.55 5.26 5.90
C VAL A 151 8.15 5.83 6.05
N VAL A 152 7.52 6.17 4.92
CA VAL A 152 6.13 6.59 4.88
C VAL A 152 5.24 5.37 4.67
N PRO A 153 4.33 5.04 5.61
CA PRO A 153 3.44 3.89 5.46
C PRO A 153 2.28 4.21 4.51
N ASN A 154 1.65 3.15 3.97
CA ASN A 154 0.36 3.28 3.32
C ASN A 154 -0.71 3.74 4.30
N SER A 155 -1.64 4.57 3.85
CA SER A 155 -2.84 4.88 4.62
C SER A 155 -4.00 5.24 3.70
N ALA A 156 -5.23 4.90 4.12
CA ALA A 156 -6.45 5.25 3.42
C ALA A 156 -7.22 6.28 4.23
N SER A 157 -7.51 7.43 3.63
CA SER A 157 -8.31 8.53 4.19
C SER A 157 -7.89 8.99 5.60
N ARG A 158 -6.63 8.77 5.99
CA ARG A 158 -6.12 9.13 7.33
C ARG A 158 -5.94 10.64 7.50
N LEU A 159 -5.50 11.32 6.46
CA LEU A 159 -5.29 12.78 6.47
C LEU A 159 -6.62 13.53 6.33
N ALA A 160 -7.43 13.10 5.38
CA ALA A 160 -8.79 13.59 5.15
C ALA A 160 -9.54 12.57 4.26
N PRO A 161 -10.88 12.60 4.22
CA PRO A 161 -11.66 11.76 3.32
C PRO A 161 -11.20 11.91 1.87
N GLY A 162 -11.01 10.79 1.17
CA GLY A 162 -10.59 10.75 -0.23
C GLY A 162 -9.10 11.05 -0.47
N ILE A 163 -8.28 11.18 0.57
CA ILE A 163 -6.82 11.31 0.46
C ILE A 163 -6.16 10.02 0.94
N ASP A 164 -5.72 9.19 0.00
CA ASP A 164 -4.96 7.98 0.29
C ASP A 164 -3.47 8.23 0.07
N ILE A 165 -2.64 7.62 0.92
CA ILE A 165 -1.19 7.68 0.80
C ILE A 165 -0.68 6.32 0.38
N ARG A 166 0.06 6.28 -0.72
CA ARG A 166 0.81 5.12 -1.19
C ARG A 166 2.27 5.32 -0.82
N GLY A 167 2.69 4.60 0.20
CA GLY A 167 4.05 4.60 0.72
C GLY A 167 4.69 3.21 0.62
N ALA A 168 5.61 2.87 1.53
CA ALA A 168 6.31 1.60 1.54
C ALA A 168 5.34 0.41 1.55
N GLY A 169 5.57 -0.55 0.65
CA GLY A 169 4.69 -1.70 0.45
C GLY A 169 3.43 -1.40 -0.38
N GLY A 170 3.26 -0.17 -0.88
CA GLY A 170 2.20 0.22 -1.80
C GLY A 170 2.70 0.47 -3.22
N TYR A 171 1.77 0.77 -4.12
CA TYR A 171 2.07 1.16 -5.48
C TYR A 171 1.05 2.15 -6.01
N LEU A 172 1.45 2.92 -7.02
CA LEU A 172 0.60 3.77 -7.85
C LEU A 172 0.40 3.13 -9.22
N VAL A 173 -0.78 3.29 -9.80
CA VAL A 173 -1.00 2.91 -11.20
C VAL A 173 -0.27 3.89 -12.10
N GLY A 174 0.62 3.39 -12.96
CA GLY A 174 1.42 4.22 -13.86
C GLY A 174 0.63 4.77 -15.05
N PRO A 175 1.01 5.94 -15.58
CA PRO A 175 0.36 6.55 -16.75
C PRO A 175 0.52 5.67 -18.00
N GLY A 176 -0.53 5.61 -18.82
CA GLY A 176 -0.64 4.68 -19.95
C GLY A 176 -1.28 3.34 -19.59
N SER A 177 -1.47 3.03 -18.32
CA SER A 177 -2.19 1.83 -17.88
C SER A 177 -3.66 1.88 -18.26
N ARG A 178 -4.15 0.81 -18.88
CA ARG A 178 -5.56 0.65 -19.26
C ARG A 178 -6.28 -0.21 -18.22
N THR A 179 -7.36 0.31 -17.68
CA THR A 179 -8.22 -0.38 -16.71
C THR A 179 -9.63 -0.55 -17.30
N GLU A 180 -10.52 -1.19 -16.57
CA GLU A 180 -11.94 -1.30 -16.93
C GLU A 180 -12.67 0.06 -16.93
N HIS A 181 -12.13 1.07 -16.23
CA HIS A 181 -12.70 2.41 -16.13
C HIS A 181 -12.06 3.42 -17.09
N GLY A 182 -11.03 3.03 -17.85
CA GLY A 182 -10.33 3.91 -18.78
C GLY A 182 -8.81 3.86 -18.64
N VAL A 183 -8.15 4.88 -19.17
CA VAL A 183 -6.69 4.98 -19.23
C VAL A 183 -6.19 6.05 -18.24
N TYR A 184 -5.14 5.70 -17.50
CA TYR A 184 -4.41 6.66 -16.67
C TYR A 184 -3.56 7.56 -17.57
N GLY A 185 -3.62 8.85 -17.37
CA GLY A 185 -2.89 9.84 -18.17
C GLY A 185 -2.02 10.74 -17.30
N THR A 186 -0.98 11.33 -17.89
CA THR A 186 -0.21 12.37 -17.20
C THR A 186 -0.89 13.74 -17.44
N ALA A 187 -1.00 14.56 -16.41
CA ALA A 187 -1.54 15.90 -16.54
C ALA A 187 -0.67 16.75 -17.49
N PRO A 188 -1.28 17.63 -18.30
CA PRO A 188 -0.54 18.51 -19.21
C PRO A 188 0.58 19.26 -18.48
N GLY A 189 1.76 19.31 -19.10
CA GLY A 189 2.93 20.00 -18.55
C GLY A 189 3.72 19.23 -17.49
N THR A 190 3.20 18.11 -16.95
CA THR A 190 3.87 17.40 -15.84
C THR A 190 4.59 16.13 -16.27
N ALA A 191 4.47 15.68 -17.52
CA ALA A 191 5.02 14.42 -18.02
C ALA A 191 6.55 14.33 -17.94
N GLN A 192 7.23 15.45 -18.08
CA GLN A 192 8.71 15.54 -18.07
C GLN A 192 9.28 15.87 -16.69
N LEU A 193 8.43 16.16 -15.72
CA LEU A 193 8.89 16.45 -14.36
C LEU A 193 9.43 15.19 -13.67
N ALA A 194 10.35 15.41 -12.75
CA ALA A 194 10.71 14.41 -11.77
C ALA A 194 9.76 14.51 -10.55
N PRO A 195 9.55 13.40 -9.80
CA PRO A 195 8.89 13.49 -8.52
C PRO A 195 9.63 14.47 -7.59
N ALA A 196 8.91 15.45 -7.05
CA ALA A 196 9.50 16.50 -6.22
C ALA A 196 9.67 16.04 -4.76
N PRO A 197 10.61 16.63 -3.99
CA PRO A 197 10.75 16.34 -2.58
C PRO A 197 9.45 16.63 -1.81
N CYS A 198 9.07 15.71 -0.90
CA CYS A 198 7.91 15.89 -0.04
C CYS A 198 8.15 17.07 0.92
N PRO A 199 7.26 18.07 1.00
CA PRO A 199 7.37 19.16 1.97
C PRO A 199 7.49 18.60 3.40
N ARG A 200 8.37 19.20 4.20
CA ARG A 200 8.69 18.72 5.55
C ARG A 200 7.45 18.64 6.45
N GLU A 201 6.59 19.64 6.37
CA GLU A 201 5.37 19.73 7.18
C GLU A 201 4.37 18.65 6.76
N LEU A 202 4.24 18.38 5.46
CA LEU A 202 3.45 17.27 4.94
C LEU A 202 4.06 15.92 5.39
N LEU A 203 5.38 15.75 5.26
CA LEU A 203 6.06 14.52 5.68
C LEU A 203 5.80 14.19 7.15
N ARG A 204 5.76 15.18 8.04
CA ARG A 204 5.39 15.00 9.47
C ARG A 204 3.97 14.46 9.64
N LEU A 205 3.04 14.86 8.77
CA LEU A 205 1.68 14.33 8.79
C LEU A 205 1.62 12.89 8.26
N LEU A 206 2.48 12.57 7.30
CA LEU A 206 2.58 11.23 6.70
C LEU A 206 3.24 10.21 7.63
N THR A 207 4.15 10.67 8.48
CA THR A 207 4.88 9.86 9.45
C THR A 207 4.32 10.12 10.85
N PRO A 208 3.35 9.33 11.32
CA PRO A 208 2.87 9.48 12.67
C PRO A 208 4.03 9.31 13.66
N PRO A 209 4.08 10.09 14.76
CA PRO A 209 5.13 9.95 15.76
C PRO A 209 5.21 8.50 16.23
N PRO A 210 6.42 8.01 16.59
CA PRO A 210 6.59 6.72 17.22
C PRO A 210 5.58 6.64 18.38
N ARG A 211 4.74 5.59 18.36
CA ARG A 211 3.80 5.39 19.46
C ARG A 211 4.63 5.13 20.71
N THR A 212 4.71 6.09 21.62
CA THR A 212 5.12 5.80 22.98
C THR A 212 4.12 4.80 23.50
N HIS A 213 4.56 3.56 23.73
CA HIS A 213 3.77 2.54 24.39
C HIS A 213 3.57 3.00 25.86
N HIS A 214 2.66 3.95 26.06
CA HIS A 214 2.04 4.04 27.35
C HIS A 214 1.25 2.73 27.49
N ARG A 215 1.79 1.84 28.30
CA ARG A 215 1.08 0.66 28.80
C ARG A 215 -0.16 1.22 29.47
N ALA A 216 -1.24 1.34 28.71
CA ALA A 216 -2.54 1.69 29.26
C ALA A 216 -2.88 0.63 30.31
N PRO A 217 -3.45 1.02 31.45
CA PRO A 217 -3.95 0.04 32.41
C PRO A 217 -4.90 -0.91 31.69
N PRO A 218 -5.04 -2.17 32.15
CA PRO A 218 -5.84 -3.19 31.47
C PRO A 218 -7.26 -2.64 31.27
N ALA A 219 -7.60 -2.43 30.00
CA ALA A 219 -8.89 -1.89 29.62
C ALA A 219 -9.96 -2.96 29.88
N THR A 220 -10.76 -2.75 30.88
CA THR A 220 -11.99 -3.49 31.16
C THR A 220 -12.89 -3.50 29.91
N GLY A 221 -13.63 -4.58 29.69
CA GLY A 221 -14.37 -4.99 28.49
C GLY A 221 -15.19 -3.95 27.66
N GLN A 222 -15.28 -2.69 28.10
CA GLN A 222 -15.98 -1.61 27.38
C GLN A 222 -15.25 -1.15 26.10
N HIS A 223 -13.92 -1.22 26.04
CA HIS A 223 -13.16 -0.78 24.87
C HIS A 223 -13.31 -1.73 23.67
N GLY A 224 -13.46 -3.03 23.92
CA GLY A 224 -13.69 -4.03 22.86
C GLY A 224 -15.04 -3.84 22.17
N GLN A 225 -16.09 -3.52 22.93
CA GLN A 225 -17.42 -3.29 22.38
C GLN A 225 -17.46 -2.10 21.41
N GLY A 226 -16.75 -1.02 21.72
CA GLY A 226 -16.64 0.15 20.84
C GLY A 226 -16.05 -0.18 19.45
N LEU A 227 -15.04 -1.06 19.39
CA LEU A 227 -14.44 -1.52 18.15
C LEU A 227 -15.41 -2.39 17.33
N VAL A 228 -16.16 -3.26 17.98
CA VAL A 228 -17.22 -4.08 17.35
C VAL A 228 -18.32 -3.19 16.78
N GLN A 229 -18.81 -2.22 17.53
CA GLN A 229 -19.81 -1.26 17.05
C GLN A 229 -19.31 -0.43 15.87
N PHE A 230 -18.03 -0.03 15.91
CA PHE A 230 -17.39 0.68 14.80
C PHE A 230 -17.41 -0.14 13.49
N VAL A 231 -17.19 -1.46 13.57
CA VAL A 231 -17.29 -2.37 12.41
C VAL A 231 -18.73 -2.52 11.97
N LEU A 232 -19.67 -2.72 12.88
CA LEU A 232 -21.11 -2.85 12.59
C LEU A 232 -21.70 -1.60 11.90
N ALA A 233 -21.17 -0.43 12.17
CA ALA A 233 -21.56 0.82 11.53
C ALA A 233 -20.92 1.03 10.13
N ALA A 234 -20.28 0.01 9.54
CA ALA A 234 -19.63 0.12 8.24
C ALA A 234 -20.66 0.14 7.09
N HIS A 235 -20.53 1.11 6.19
CA HIS A 235 -21.28 1.15 4.93
C HIS A 235 -20.53 0.38 3.83
N GLU A 236 -21.23 0.11 2.73
CA GLU A 236 -20.64 -0.48 1.54
C GLU A 236 -19.44 0.35 1.06
N GLY A 237 -18.34 -0.34 0.70
CA GLY A 237 -17.05 0.29 0.36
C GLY A 237 -16.15 0.61 1.55
N GLN A 238 -16.66 0.61 2.80
CA GLN A 238 -15.84 0.89 4.01
C GLN A 238 -15.62 -0.34 4.90
N ARG A 239 -16.32 -1.44 4.63
CA ARG A 239 -16.38 -2.63 5.50
C ARG A 239 -15.00 -3.16 5.85
N ASN A 240 -14.19 -3.43 4.83
CA ASN A 240 -12.86 -4.00 5.00
C ASN A 240 -11.89 -3.03 5.69
N THR A 241 -11.94 -1.74 5.35
CA THR A 241 -11.10 -0.69 5.97
C THR A 241 -11.42 -0.51 7.45
N ARG A 242 -12.71 -0.49 7.82
CA ARG A 242 -13.12 -0.38 9.22
C ARG A 242 -12.74 -1.59 10.04
N LEU A 243 -12.91 -2.80 9.47
CA LEU A 243 -12.48 -4.03 10.11
C LEU A 243 -10.97 -4.04 10.34
N PHE A 244 -10.18 -3.70 9.31
CA PHE A 244 -8.74 -3.63 9.42
C PHE A 244 -8.28 -2.66 10.52
N TRP A 245 -8.87 -1.46 10.55
CA TRP A 245 -8.55 -0.46 11.55
C TRP A 245 -8.94 -0.91 12.98
N ALA A 246 -10.14 -1.50 13.15
CA ALA A 246 -10.59 -2.02 14.43
C ALA A 246 -9.68 -3.16 14.93
N ALA A 247 -9.26 -4.05 14.04
CA ALA A 247 -8.34 -5.13 14.34
C ALA A 247 -6.96 -4.58 14.75
N CYS A 248 -6.38 -3.63 14.00
CA CYS A 248 -5.13 -2.96 14.40
C CYS A 248 -5.24 -2.41 15.83
N ARG A 249 -6.33 -1.68 16.12
CA ARG A 249 -6.57 -1.13 17.47
C ARG A 249 -6.71 -2.18 18.55
N ALA A 250 -7.40 -3.30 18.25
CA ALA A 250 -7.55 -4.40 19.18
C ALA A 250 -6.19 -5.03 19.53
N TYR A 251 -5.35 -5.28 18.52
CA TYR A 251 -4.01 -5.83 18.72
C TYR A 251 -3.07 -4.84 19.42
N GLU A 252 -3.11 -3.56 19.08
CA GLU A 252 -2.36 -2.51 19.76
C GLU A 252 -2.67 -2.42 21.26
N ASN A 253 -3.93 -2.66 21.62
CA ASN A 253 -4.39 -2.64 23.00
C ASN A 253 -4.23 -3.99 23.71
N GLY A 254 -3.66 -5.00 23.06
CA GLY A 254 -3.44 -6.34 23.64
C GLY A 254 -4.70 -7.21 23.77
N ILE A 255 -5.84 -6.79 23.19
CA ILE A 255 -7.13 -7.50 23.23
C ILE A 255 -7.48 -8.14 21.87
N GLY A 256 -6.54 -8.15 20.92
CA GLY A 256 -6.80 -8.60 19.54
C GLY A 256 -7.22 -10.07 19.46
N ALA A 257 -6.54 -10.96 20.19
CA ALA A 257 -6.87 -12.38 20.20
C ALA A 257 -8.28 -12.65 20.74
N GLU A 258 -8.65 -12.00 21.84
CA GLU A 258 -9.96 -12.14 22.50
C GLU A 258 -11.09 -11.56 21.63
N LEU A 259 -10.80 -10.48 20.88
CA LEU A 259 -11.80 -9.75 20.10
C LEU A 259 -11.96 -10.30 18.68
N THR A 260 -11.08 -11.19 18.22
CA THR A 260 -11.07 -11.70 16.83
C THR A 260 -12.43 -12.27 16.42
N THR A 261 -13.04 -13.12 17.23
CA THR A 261 -14.34 -13.75 16.91
C THR A 261 -15.44 -12.71 16.76
N ALA A 262 -15.55 -11.77 17.71
CA ALA A 262 -16.55 -10.71 17.68
C ALA A 262 -16.37 -9.75 16.48
N LEU A 263 -15.13 -9.46 16.08
CA LEU A 263 -14.84 -8.66 14.90
C LEU A 263 -15.18 -9.39 13.60
N VAL A 264 -14.92 -10.70 13.51
CA VAL A 264 -15.34 -11.53 12.36
C VAL A 264 -16.86 -11.54 12.23
N GLU A 265 -17.57 -11.81 13.32
CA GLU A 265 -19.05 -11.80 13.33
C GLU A 265 -19.62 -10.45 12.92
N ALA A 266 -19.08 -9.36 13.46
CA ALA A 266 -19.47 -8.00 13.06
C ALA A 266 -19.25 -7.73 11.58
N ALA A 267 -18.11 -8.12 11.04
CA ALA A 267 -17.76 -7.96 9.63
C ALA A 267 -18.69 -8.77 8.71
N VAL A 268 -18.98 -10.00 9.07
CA VAL A 268 -19.94 -10.85 8.32
C VAL A 268 -21.34 -10.24 8.31
N ARG A 269 -21.81 -9.69 9.43
CA ARG A 269 -23.10 -8.99 9.51
C ARG A 269 -23.17 -7.74 8.63
N THR A 270 -22.03 -7.12 8.31
CA THR A 270 -21.95 -5.99 7.37
C THR A 270 -21.82 -6.42 5.90
N GLY A 271 -21.69 -7.74 5.64
CA GLY A 271 -21.65 -8.32 4.30
C GLY A 271 -20.26 -8.66 3.76
N LEU A 272 -19.24 -8.76 4.62
CA LEU A 272 -17.98 -9.43 4.25
C LEU A 272 -18.15 -10.95 4.39
N THR A 273 -17.41 -11.71 3.59
CA THR A 273 -17.30 -13.15 3.81
C THR A 273 -16.42 -13.41 5.04
N GLU A 274 -16.65 -14.53 5.74
CA GLU A 274 -15.84 -14.92 6.89
C GLU A 274 -14.35 -15.04 6.53
N ARG A 275 -14.06 -15.57 5.34
CA ARG A 275 -12.70 -15.69 4.80
C ARG A 275 -12.03 -14.33 4.64
N GLU A 276 -12.71 -13.34 4.07
CA GLU A 276 -12.20 -11.98 3.93
C GLU A 276 -11.97 -11.34 5.30
N ALA A 277 -12.92 -11.48 6.21
CA ALA A 277 -12.81 -10.94 7.56
C ALA A 277 -11.60 -11.51 8.30
N ARG A 278 -11.41 -12.84 8.30
CA ARG A 278 -10.25 -13.49 8.91
C ARG A 278 -8.93 -13.06 8.28
N SER A 279 -8.86 -12.97 6.94
CA SER A 279 -7.68 -12.52 6.22
C SER A 279 -7.29 -11.09 6.58
N THR A 280 -8.29 -10.20 6.70
CA THR A 280 -8.09 -8.80 7.08
C THR A 280 -7.58 -8.66 8.50
N ILE A 281 -8.14 -9.40 9.45
CA ILE A 281 -7.71 -9.39 10.86
C ILE A 281 -6.28 -9.96 10.99
N ALA A 282 -5.97 -11.04 10.27
CA ALA A 282 -4.62 -11.60 10.25
C ALA A 282 -3.59 -10.62 9.66
N SER A 283 -3.98 -9.81 8.67
CA SER A 283 -3.12 -8.76 8.14
C SER A 283 -2.89 -7.63 9.16
N ALA A 284 -3.91 -7.24 9.90
CA ALA A 284 -3.82 -6.23 10.95
C ALA A 284 -2.90 -6.69 12.10
N SER A 285 -3.02 -7.95 12.55
CA SER A 285 -2.18 -8.49 13.61
C SER A 285 -0.69 -8.47 13.27
N ARG A 286 -0.35 -8.80 12.01
CA ARG A 286 1.05 -8.77 11.52
C ARG A 286 1.65 -7.35 11.50
N MET A 287 0.84 -6.34 11.21
CA MET A 287 1.32 -4.94 11.19
C MET A 287 1.53 -4.36 12.59
N THR A 288 0.82 -4.89 13.58
CA THR A 288 0.86 -4.35 14.95
C THR A 288 1.99 -4.92 15.79
N PHE A 289 2.45 -6.12 15.46
CA PHE A 289 3.60 -6.79 16.10
C PHE A 289 4.72 -7.05 15.09
N PRO A 290 5.51 -6.01 14.67
CA PRO A 290 6.73 -6.28 13.93
C PRO A 290 7.67 -7.08 14.82
N ARG A 291 8.12 -8.25 14.34
CA ARG A 291 9.11 -9.07 15.07
C ARG A 291 10.37 -8.24 15.33
N PRO A 292 11.00 -8.38 16.50
CA PRO A 292 12.36 -7.88 16.72
C PRO A 292 13.27 -8.48 15.65
N GLY A 293 14.13 -7.64 15.05
CA GLY A 293 15.13 -8.09 14.10
C GLY A 293 16.04 -9.19 14.68
N PRO A 294 16.70 -10.00 13.84
CA PRO A 294 17.63 -11.01 14.31
C PRO A 294 18.67 -10.36 15.21
N PRO A 295 19.12 -11.06 16.28
CA PRO A 295 20.15 -10.51 17.15
C PRO A 295 21.40 -10.23 16.32
N GLU A 296 21.95 -9.02 16.48
CA GLU A 296 23.26 -8.67 15.92
C GLU A 296 24.27 -9.71 16.42
N ASN A 297 24.85 -10.47 15.50
CA ASN A 297 25.91 -11.41 15.82
C ASN A 297 27.06 -10.62 16.44
N GLY A 298 27.20 -10.73 17.75
CA GLY A 298 28.30 -10.18 18.51
C GLY A 298 29.63 -10.64 17.90
N THR A 299 30.39 -9.69 17.43
CA THR A 299 31.79 -9.86 17.01
C THR A 299 32.56 -10.33 18.22
N THR A 300 32.91 -11.62 18.26
CA THR A 300 33.83 -12.18 19.23
C THR A 300 35.21 -11.54 19.05
N PRO A 301 35.84 -10.95 20.06
CA PRO A 301 37.19 -10.42 19.93
C PRO A 301 38.17 -11.61 19.76
N ARG A 302 38.91 -11.60 18.67
CA ARG A 302 40.00 -12.54 18.41
C ARG A 302 41.11 -12.29 19.42
N THR A 303 41.20 -13.11 20.45
CA THR A 303 42.34 -13.16 21.35
C THR A 303 43.60 -13.48 20.56
N ALA A 304 44.53 -12.56 20.55
CA ALA A 304 45.91 -12.80 20.17
C ALA A 304 46.57 -13.71 21.22
N ARG A 305 47.23 -14.78 20.78
CA ARG A 305 48.15 -15.56 21.59
C ARG A 305 49.57 -15.18 21.22
N PRO A 306 50.51 -15.27 22.18
CA PRO A 306 51.87 -14.76 22.15
C PRO A 306 52.80 -15.45 21.16
#